data_c2e51011529e801831e224ee9653efce
#
_entry.id   c2e51011529e801831e224ee9653efce
#
_cell.length_a   1.000
_cell.length_b   1.000
_cell.length_c   1.000
_cell.angle_alpha   90.00
_cell.angle_beta   90.00
_cell.angle_gamma   90.00
#
_symmetry.space_group_name_H-M   'P 1'
#
loop_
_entity.id
_entity.type
_entity.pdbx_description
1 polymer ?
#
loop_
_entity_poly.entity_id
_entity_poly.type
_entity_poly.pdbx_seq_one_letter_code
_entity_poly.pdbx_strand_id
1 'polypeptide(L)'
;WRLGNIYYTKTGTGKPLLLVHDLTHASSSCEWDSLIPLLKEHYTVYTIDLLGCGRSEKPNLTYTNFLYVQLLNDFVKSEIGRRTNILATGASAPIVTMACGYNPDLFEQMMFINPDSLLSCSHIPGKSARYYKFILDLPIIGTLLYNFASARSIISRTFSESYFYNPYDVNPHYIDKYHESAHLGDSPKSVYASVQCNYTKCNICLLYTSPSPRDL
;
A
#
# COMPACT_ATOMS: atom_id res chain seq x y z
N TRP A 1 -5.71 -10.00 -11.72
CA TRP A 1 -4.71 -9.21 -12.44
C TRP A 1 -3.58 -10.10 -12.96
N ARG A 2 -2.80 -9.61 -13.92
CA ARG A 2 -1.80 -10.46 -14.64
C ARG A 2 -0.73 -11.13 -13.76
N LEU A 3 -0.43 -10.59 -12.59
CA LEU A 3 0.59 -11.13 -11.67
C LEU A 3 0.00 -11.84 -10.45
N GLY A 4 -1.31 -11.89 -10.32
CA GLY A 4 -1.98 -12.59 -9.23
C GLY A 4 -3.40 -12.08 -8.99
N ASN A 5 -4.12 -12.80 -8.14
CA ASN A 5 -5.47 -12.44 -7.74
C ASN A 5 -5.44 -11.27 -6.76
N ILE A 6 -6.26 -10.27 -7.03
CA ILE A 6 -6.40 -9.09 -6.18
C ILE A 6 -7.71 -9.18 -5.42
N TYR A 7 -7.61 -9.10 -4.11
CA TYR A 7 -8.78 -9.00 -3.25
C TYR A 7 -9.26 -7.55 -3.18
N TYR A 8 -10.53 -7.33 -3.37
CA TYR A 8 -11.17 -6.03 -3.16
C TYR A 8 -12.60 -6.19 -2.67
N THR A 9 -13.14 -5.14 -2.09
CA THR A 9 -14.55 -5.04 -1.72
C THR A 9 -15.20 -3.85 -2.41
N LYS A 10 -16.52 -3.94 -2.62
CA LYS A 10 -17.34 -2.87 -3.17
C LYS A 10 -18.59 -2.72 -2.34
N THR A 11 -18.83 -1.54 -1.78
CA THR A 11 -19.99 -1.26 -0.93
C THR A 11 -20.52 0.15 -1.15
N GLY A 12 -21.80 0.36 -0.85
CA GLY A 12 -22.44 1.67 -0.96
C GLY A 12 -22.86 2.02 -2.39
N THR A 13 -23.40 3.24 -2.55
CA THR A 13 -23.90 3.77 -3.82
C THR A 13 -23.50 5.25 -3.96
N GLY A 14 -23.21 5.68 -5.18
CA GLY A 14 -22.81 7.05 -5.48
C GLY A 14 -21.57 7.16 -6.36
N LYS A 15 -20.84 8.26 -6.25
CA LYS A 15 -19.57 8.44 -6.96
C LYS A 15 -18.55 7.41 -6.48
N PRO A 16 -17.70 6.85 -7.37
CA PRO A 16 -16.69 5.88 -6.95
C PRO A 16 -15.61 6.55 -6.10
N LEU A 17 -15.20 5.84 -5.05
CA LEU A 17 -14.10 6.19 -4.17
C LEU A 17 -13.24 4.94 -3.93
N LEU A 18 -11.98 5.00 -4.35
CA LEU A 18 -11.01 3.93 -4.13
C LEU A 18 -10.18 4.24 -2.89
N LEU A 19 -10.17 3.31 -1.93
CA LEU A 19 -9.37 3.37 -0.71
C LEU A 19 -8.17 2.45 -0.85
N VAL A 20 -6.97 3.02 -0.71
CA VAL A 20 -5.69 2.31 -0.83
C VAL A 20 -4.97 2.36 0.51
N HIS A 21 -4.78 1.21 1.14
CA HIS A 21 -4.10 1.06 2.43
C HIS A 21 -2.61 1.41 2.33
N ASP A 22 -1.94 1.58 3.46
CA ASP A 22 -0.50 1.79 3.51
C ASP A 22 0.28 0.62 2.90
N LEU A 23 1.44 0.89 2.32
CA LEU A 23 2.26 -0.14 1.69
C LEU A 23 3.31 -0.68 2.68
N THR A 24 2.84 -1.54 3.57
CA THR A 24 3.67 -2.37 4.44
C THR A 24 3.32 -3.85 4.24
N HIS A 25 4.18 -4.75 4.72
CA HIS A 25 3.93 -6.19 4.62
C HIS A 25 2.74 -6.68 5.47
N ALA A 26 2.32 -5.88 6.45
CA ALA A 26 1.24 -6.21 7.37
C ALA A 26 -0.06 -5.42 7.09
N SER A 27 0.00 -4.38 6.26
CA SER A 27 -1.15 -3.55 5.91
C SER A 27 -2.15 -4.28 5.02
N SER A 28 -3.41 -3.89 5.12
CA SER A 28 -4.51 -4.38 4.28
C SER A 28 -5.68 -3.41 4.33
N SER A 29 -6.72 -3.70 3.58
CA SER A 29 -7.97 -2.92 3.56
C SER A 29 -8.66 -2.80 4.92
N CYS A 30 -8.26 -3.57 5.93
CA CYS A 30 -8.78 -3.45 7.30
C CYS A 30 -8.50 -2.07 7.93
N GLU A 31 -7.54 -1.30 7.41
CA GLU A 31 -7.31 0.10 7.81
C GLU A 31 -8.55 0.97 7.66
N TRP A 32 -9.42 0.62 6.74
CA TRP A 32 -10.62 1.37 6.36
C TRP A 32 -11.89 0.94 7.07
N ASP A 33 -11.85 -0.12 7.89
CA ASP A 33 -13.04 -0.73 8.50
C ASP A 33 -13.90 0.27 9.27
N SER A 34 -13.27 1.23 9.97
CA SER A 34 -13.98 2.28 10.71
C SER A 34 -14.54 3.39 9.82
N LEU A 35 -13.96 3.60 8.64
CA LEU A 35 -14.32 4.69 7.74
C LEU A 35 -15.38 4.26 6.71
N ILE A 36 -15.35 3.00 6.28
CA ILE A 36 -16.28 2.45 5.28
C ILE A 36 -17.77 2.70 5.65
N PRO A 37 -18.22 2.46 6.89
CA PRO A 37 -19.63 2.69 7.27
C PRO A 37 -20.11 4.11 7.02
N LEU A 38 -19.23 5.10 7.19
CA LEU A 38 -19.53 6.51 6.98
C LEU A 38 -19.52 6.88 5.50
N LEU A 39 -18.57 6.37 4.76
CA LEU A 39 -18.38 6.69 3.34
C LEU A 39 -19.40 6.03 2.43
N LYS A 40 -19.85 4.81 2.74
CA LYS A 40 -20.80 4.05 1.90
C LYS A 40 -22.18 4.72 1.75
N GLU A 41 -22.52 5.67 2.61
CA GLU A 41 -23.75 6.43 2.52
C GLU A 41 -23.75 7.44 1.36
N HIS A 42 -22.54 7.87 0.93
CA HIS A 42 -22.37 8.92 -0.08
C HIS A 42 -21.58 8.46 -1.31
N TYR A 43 -20.82 7.36 -1.18
CA TYR A 43 -19.92 6.85 -2.23
C TYR A 43 -20.14 5.38 -2.50
N THR A 44 -19.84 4.97 -3.73
CA THR A 44 -19.52 3.57 -4.02
C THR A 44 -18.05 3.36 -3.62
N VAL A 45 -17.84 2.80 -2.44
CA VAL A 45 -16.52 2.61 -1.84
C VAL A 45 -15.91 1.30 -2.36
N TYR A 46 -14.74 1.40 -2.96
CA TYR A 46 -13.89 0.27 -3.31
C TYR A 46 -12.72 0.25 -2.34
N THR A 47 -12.47 -0.89 -1.69
CA THR A 47 -11.23 -1.12 -0.95
C THR A 47 -10.42 -2.18 -1.66
N ILE A 48 -9.13 -2.01 -1.80
CA ILE A 48 -8.23 -2.95 -2.46
C ILE A 48 -7.14 -3.40 -1.48
N ASP A 49 -6.87 -4.69 -1.45
CA ASP A 49 -5.61 -5.19 -0.90
C ASP A 49 -4.58 -5.20 -2.03
N LEU A 50 -3.51 -4.44 -1.88
CA LEU A 50 -2.46 -4.38 -2.88
C LEU A 50 -1.80 -5.76 -3.06
N LEU A 51 -1.31 -6.07 -4.26
CA LEU A 51 -0.61 -7.34 -4.51
C LEU A 51 0.53 -7.52 -3.49
N GLY A 52 0.59 -8.68 -2.87
CA GLY A 52 1.55 -8.95 -1.78
C GLY A 52 1.05 -8.59 -0.39
N CYS A 53 -0.10 -7.93 -0.25
CA CYS A 53 -0.67 -7.49 1.03
C CYS A 53 -2.03 -8.15 1.29
N GLY A 54 -2.43 -8.18 2.56
CA GLY A 54 -3.75 -8.67 2.99
C GLY A 54 -4.12 -10.03 2.42
N ARG A 55 -5.31 -10.09 1.82
CA ARG A 55 -5.90 -11.28 1.19
C ARG A 55 -5.55 -11.42 -0.29
N SER A 56 -4.87 -10.42 -0.88
CA SER A 56 -4.36 -10.53 -2.24
C SER A 56 -3.24 -11.55 -2.33
N GLU A 57 -3.09 -12.13 -3.51
CA GLU A 57 -2.04 -13.11 -3.77
C GLU A 57 -0.64 -12.51 -3.52
N LYS A 58 0.28 -13.33 -3.03
CA LYS A 58 1.65 -12.93 -2.66
C LYS A 58 2.69 -13.68 -3.47
N PRO A 59 2.76 -13.47 -4.79
CA PRO A 59 3.76 -14.14 -5.62
C PRO A 59 5.18 -13.78 -5.21
N ASN A 60 6.10 -14.73 -5.39
CA ASN A 60 7.51 -14.51 -5.12
C ASN A 60 8.16 -13.69 -6.24
N LEU A 61 8.14 -12.36 -6.08
CA LEU A 61 8.70 -11.41 -7.04
C LEU A 61 9.27 -10.16 -6.33
N THR A 62 9.94 -9.31 -7.08
CA THR A 62 10.33 -8.00 -6.57
C THR A 62 9.19 -7.00 -6.81
N TYR A 63 8.61 -6.51 -5.73
CA TYR A 63 7.55 -5.51 -5.78
C TYR A 63 8.16 -4.12 -5.99
N THR A 64 7.79 -3.48 -7.07
CA THR A 64 8.29 -2.14 -7.43
C THR A 64 7.17 -1.12 -7.43
N ASN A 65 7.52 0.16 -7.34
CA ASN A 65 6.58 1.24 -7.48
C ASN A 65 5.79 1.16 -8.80
N PHE A 66 6.45 0.89 -9.92
CA PHE A 66 5.80 0.76 -11.23
C PHE A 66 4.79 -0.38 -11.28
N LEU A 67 5.04 -1.49 -10.58
CA LEU A 67 4.08 -2.59 -10.45
C LEU A 67 2.76 -2.08 -9.84
N TYR A 68 2.85 -1.34 -8.76
CA TYR A 68 1.67 -0.81 -8.08
C TYR A 68 0.97 0.31 -8.86
N VAL A 69 1.74 1.17 -9.54
CA VAL A 69 1.18 2.18 -10.47
C VAL A 69 0.36 1.50 -11.56
N GLN A 70 0.88 0.43 -12.18
CA GLN A 70 0.13 -0.33 -13.19
C GLN A 70 -1.09 -1.03 -12.59
N LEU A 71 -0.94 -1.66 -11.41
CA LEU A 71 -2.05 -2.31 -10.72
C LEU A 71 -3.22 -1.35 -10.48
N LEU A 72 -2.94 -0.17 -9.93
CA LEU A 72 -3.98 0.83 -9.63
C LEU A 72 -4.66 1.34 -10.91
N ASN A 73 -3.89 1.64 -11.96
CA ASN A 73 -4.45 2.09 -13.22
C ASN A 73 -5.31 1.00 -13.89
N ASP A 74 -4.84 -0.24 -13.90
CA ASP A 74 -5.58 -1.37 -14.47
C ASP A 74 -6.85 -1.64 -13.65
N PHE A 75 -6.76 -1.58 -12.31
CA PHE A 75 -7.91 -1.76 -11.43
C PHE A 75 -9.00 -0.70 -11.69
N VAL A 76 -8.63 0.57 -11.79
CA VAL A 76 -9.61 1.62 -12.09
C VAL A 76 -10.22 1.42 -13.47
N LYS A 77 -9.44 1.02 -14.48
CA LYS A 77 -9.95 0.78 -15.85
C LYS A 77 -10.89 -0.42 -15.92
N SER A 78 -10.53 -1.56 -15.29
CA SER A 78 -11.27 -2.82 -15.44
C SER A 78 -12.42 -2.96 -14.47
N GLU A 79 -12.21 -2.63 -13.19
CA GLU A 79 -13.18 -2.90 -12.13
C GLU A 79 -14.10 -1.71 -11.84
N ILE A 80 -13.57 -0.49 -11.87
CA ILE A 80 -14.37 0.71 -11.63
C ILE A 80 -14.99 1.23 -12.94
N GLY A 81 -14.22 1.25 -14.04
CA GLY A 81 -14.67 1.59 -15.39
C GLY A 81 -15.05 3.06 -15.61
N ARG A 82 -14.76 3.94 -14.65
CA ARG A 82 -15.04 5.39 -14.72
C ARG A 82 -14.09 6.17 -13.83
N ARG A 83 -14.01 7.49 -14.04
CA ARG A 83 -13.20 8.37 -13.18
C ARG A 83 -13.59 8.19 -11.72
N THR A 84 -12.58 8.09 -10.86
CA THR A 84 -12.75 7.79 -9.45
C THR A 84 -12.01 8.79 -8.55
N ASN A 85 -12.57 9.07 -7.38
CA ASN A 85 -11.82 9.66 -6.30
C ASN A 85 -10.93 8.59 -5.67
N ILE A 86 -9.75 8.97 -5.18
CA ILE A 86 -8.82 8.04 -4.56
C ILE A 86 -8.33 8.61 -3.22
N LEU A 87 -8.34 7.77 -2.20
CA LEU A 87 -7.83 8.07 -0.87
C LEU A 87 -6.74 7.06 -0.52
N ALA A 88 -5.56 7.51 -0.14
CA ALA A 88 -4.44 6.65 0.21
C ALA A 88 -3.77 7.08 1.51
N THR A 89 -3.12 6.12 2.17
CA THR A 89 -2.34 6.34 3.40
C THR A 89 -0.85 6.05 3.19
N GLY A 90 -0.03 6.68 4.00
CA GLY A 90 1.40 6.36 4.17
C GLY A 90 2.20 6.27 2.87
N ALA A 91 2.91 5.17 2.70
CA ALA A 91 3.79 4.90 1.56
C ALA A 91 3.04 4.63 0.24
N SER A 92 1.72 4.43 0.27
CA SER A 92 0.90 4.30 -0.94
C SER A 92 0.61 5.66 -1.60
N ALA A 93 0.68 6.76 -0.85
CA ALA A 93 0.39 8.10 -1.38
C ALA A 93 1.28 8.50 -2.58
N PRO A 94 2.63 8.34 -2.55
CA PRO A 94 3.46 8.64 -3.70
C PRO A 94 3.19 7.73 -4.91
N ILE A 95 2.80 6.48 -4.69
CA ILE A 95 2.42 5.56 -5.76
C ILE A 95 1.13 6.01 -6.44
N VAL A 96 0.13 6.41 -5.65
CA VAL A 96 -1.12 7.00 -6.16
C VAL A 96 -0.85 8.28 -6.94
N THR A 97 0.03 9.14 -6.44
CA THR A 97 0.45 10.36 -7.15
C THR A 97 1.05 10.03 -8.52
N MET A 98 1.93 9.04 -8.60
CA MET A 98 2.49 8.56 -9.87
C MET A 98 1.41 7.97 -10.78
N ALA A 99 0.48 7.17 -10.24
CA ALA A 99 -0.60 6.56 -11.02
C ALA A 99 -1.50 7.63 -11.66
N CYS A 100 -1.83 8.67 -10.89
CA CYS A 100 -2.60 9.81 -11.39
C CYS A 100 -1.83 10.65 -12.42
N GLY A 101 -0.53 10.86 -12.20
CA GLY A 101 0.32 11.55 -13.18
C GLY A 101 0.47 10.78 -14.49
N TYR A 102 0.42 9.44 -14.43
CA TYR A 102 0.52 8.57 -15.61
C TYR A 102 -0.78 8.50 -16.42
N ASN A 103 -1.93 8.49 -15.75
CA ASN A 103 -3.26 8.45 -16.37
C ASN A 103 -4.23 9.42 -15.66
N PRO A 104 -4.11 10.73 -15.87
CA PRO A 104 -4.90 11.73 -15.15
C PRO A 104 -6.42 11.60 -15.41
N ASP A 105 -6.82 11.05 -16.56
CA ASP A 105 -8.22 10.87 -16.93
C ASP A 105 -8.95 9.82 -16.07
N LEU A 106 -8.24 8.97 -15.38
CA LEU A 106 -8.84 7.93 -14.52
C LEU A 106 -9.25 8.45 -13.15
N PHE A 107 -8.68 9.58 -12.71
CA PHE A 107 -8.85 10.09 -11.36
C PHE A 107 -9.51 11.47 -11.37
N GLU A 108 -10.41 11.70 -10.40
CA GLU A 108 -11.10 12.98 -10.24
C GLU A 108 -10.42 13.82 -9.16
N GLN A 109 -10.21 13.23 -7.98
CA GLN A 109 -9.55 13.86 -6.84
C GLN A 109 -8.66 12.85 -6.12
N MET A 110 -7.53 13.33 -5.60
CA MET A 110 -6.64 12.57 -4.72
C MET A 110 -6.69 13.14 -3.32
N MET A 111 -6.80 12.27 -2.32
CA MET A 111 -6.71 12.61 -0.91
C MET A 111 -5.68 11.73 -0.23
N PHE A 112 -4.92 12.29 0.70
CA PHE A 112 -3.89 11.55 1.42
C PHE A 112 -4.04 11.72 2.93
N ILE A 113 -3.88 10.63 3.66
CA ILE A 113 -3.82 10.62 5.11
C ILE A 113 -2.39 10.23 5.50
N ASN A 114 -1.71 11.10 6.24
CA ASN A 114 -0.35 10.88 6.73
C ASN A 114 0.62 10.32 5.67
N PRO A 115 0.78 11.02 4.52
CA PRO A 115 1.64 10.53 3.44
C PRO A 115 3.11 10.53 3.87
N ASP A 116 3.89 9.60 3.30
CA ASP A 116 5.34 9.60 3.46
C ASP A 116 5.96 10.95 3.07
N SER A 117 7.00 11.37 3.79
CA SER A 117 7.72 12.59 3.46
C SER A 117 8.40 12.52 2.09
N LEU A 118 8.52 13.65 1.40
CA LEU A 118 9.20 13.71 0.09
C LEU A 118 10.65 13.20 0.17
N LEU A 119 11.32 13.44 1.30
CA LEU A 119 12.66 12.93 1.54
C LEU A 119 12.66 11.39 1.62
N SER A 120 11.72 10.79 2.34
CA SER A 120 11.56 9.32 2.39
C SER A 120 11.29 8.75 1.01
N CYS A 121 10.46 9.41 0.20
CA CYS A 121 10.11 8.99 -1.16
C CYS A 121 11.29 9.05 -2.14
N SER A 122 12.28 9.90 -1.90
CA SER A 122 13.45 10.07 -2.77
C SER A 122 14.51 8.96 -2.61
N HIS A 123 14.41 8.11 -1.60
CA HIS A 123 15.35 7.02 -1.39
C HIS A 123 15.24 5.99 -2.51
N ILE A 124 16.35 5.74 -3.18
CA ILE A 124 16.48 4.71 -4.22
C ILE A 124 17.20 3.48 -3.65
N PRO A 125 16.94 2.27 -4.20
CA PRO A 125 17.66 1.08 -3.80
C PRO A 125 19.18 1.24 -4.00
N GLY A 126 19.95 1.21 -2.92
CA GLY A 126 21.41 1.26 -2.96
C GLY A 126 22.04 -0.11 -3.33
N LYS A 127 23.37 -0.14 -3.46
CA LYS A 127 24.10 -1.41 -3.72
C LYS A 127 23.86 -2.43 -2.60
N SER A 128 23.75 -2.00 -1.36
CA SER A 128 23.43 -2.83 -0.19
C SER A 128 22.01 -3.41 -0.24
N ALA A 129 21.07 -2.74 -0.87
CA ALA A 129 19.68 -3.20 -0.97
C ALA A 129 19.60 -4.56 -1.69
N ARG A 130 20.39 -4.77 -2.74
CA ARG A 130 20.45 -6.05 -3.46
C ARG A 130 20.95 -7.18 -2.56
N TYR A 131 21.97 -6.92 -1.75
CA TYR A 131 22.50 -7.91 -0.81
C TYR A 131 21.51 -8.22 0.31
N TYR A 132 20.88 -7.20 0.88
CA TYR A 132 19.83 -7.36 1.89
C TYR A 132 18.65 -8.17 1.34
N LYS A 133 18.18 -7.81 0.14
CA LYS A 133 17.12 -8.56 -0.52
C LYS A 133 17.49 -10.02 -0.73
N PHE A 134 18.72 -10.30 -1.18
CA PHE A 134 19.21 -11.67 -1.33
C PHE A 134 19.13 -12.47 -0.02
N ILE A 135 19.55 -11.87 1.12
CA ILE A 135 19.46 -12.54 2.44
C ILE A 135 18.00 -12.81 2.82
N LEU A 136 17.09 -11.84 2.61
CA LEU A 136 15.68 -11.98 2.91
C LEU A 136 14.98 -13.01 1.99
N ASP A 137 15.46 -13.18 0.77
CA ASP A 137 14.93 -14.17 -0.17
C ASP A 137 15.39 -15.61 0.17
N LEU A 138 16.43 -15.80 1.00
CA LEU A 138 16.85 -17.13 1.44
C LEU A 138 15.72 -17.88 2.15
N PRO A 139 15.53 -19.18 1.88
CA PRO A 139 14.37 -19.91 2.38
C PRO A 139 14.33 -20.05 3.90
N ILE A 140 15.44 -20.27 4.55
CA ILE A 140 15.50 -20.46 6.02
C ILE A 140 15.75 -19.13 6.72
N ILE A 141 16.84 -18.45 6.42
CA ILE A 141 17.27 -17.23 7.10
C ILE A 141 16.26 -16.12 6.87
N GLY A 142 15.84 -15.91 5.62
CA GLY A 142 14.85 -14.87 5.28
C GLY A 142 13.50 -15.12 5.94
N THR A 143 13.06 -16.37 6.04
CA THR A 143 11.81 -16.71 6.72
C THR A 143 11.89 -16.47 8.23
N LEU A 144 13.02 -16.81 8.87
CA LEU A 144 13.23 -16.51 10.29
C LEU A 144 13.23 -15.00 10.58
N LEU A 145 13.95 -14.22 9.75
CA LEU A 145 13.98 -12.76 9.87
C LEU A 145 12.60 -12.15 9.64
N TYR A 146 11.88 -12.65 8.64
CA TYR A 146 10.52 -12.21 8.37
C TYR A 146 9.57 -12.49 9.53
N ASN A 147 9.56 -13.73 10.05
CA ASN A 147 8.70 -14.11 11.17
C ASN A 147 9.01 -13.31 12.43
N PHE A 148 10.29 -12.99 12.66
CA PHE A 148 10.67 -12.11 13.76
C PHE A 148 10.11 -10.69 13.54
N ALA A 149 10.31 -10.10 12.37
CA ALA A 149 9.83 -8.75 12.05
C ALA A 149 8.30 -8.65 12.04
N SER A 150 7.60 -9.73 11.70
CA SER A 150 6.14 -9.83 11.64
C SER A 150 5.51 -10.38 12.92
N ALA A 151 6.32 -10.58 13.97
CA ALA A 151 5.81 -11.09 15.26
C ALA A 151 4.78 -10.12 15.84
N ARG A 152 3.72 -10.66 16.44
CA ARG A 152 2.63 -9.89 17.06
C ARG A 152 3.14 -8.83 18.05
N SER A 153 4.19 -9.14 18.80
CA SER A 153 4.83 -8.21 19.75
C SER A 153 5.48 -7.01 19.04
N ILE A 154 6.11 -7.22 17.89
CA ILE A 154 6.72 -6.15 17.09
C ILE A 154 5.64 -5.27 16.47
N ILE A 155 4.58 -5.87 15.91
CA ILE A 155 3.43 -5.13 15.38
C ILE A 155 2.78 -4.29 16.48
N SER A 156 2.51 -4.90 17.64
CA SER A 156 1.95 -4.21 18.82
C SER A 156 2.80 -3.02 19.25
N ARG A 157 4.12 -3.20 19.29
CA ARG A 157 5.06 -2.14 19.63
C ARG A 157 5.01 -1.00 18.59
N THR A 158 4.98 -1.31 17.30
CA THR A 158 4.88 -0.31 16.23
C THR A 158 3.61 0.52 16.37
N PHE A 159 2.46 -0.13 16.68
CA PHE A 159 1.21 0.58 16.93
C PHE A 159 1.34 1.55 18.10
N SER A 160 1.89 1.10 19.23
CA SER A 160 2.01 1.90 20.43
C SER A 160 3.03 3.04 20.32
N GLU A 161 4.10 2.86 19.55
CA GLU A 161 5.20 3.83 19.45
C GLU A 161 5.06 4.79 18.25
N SER A 162 4.40 4.34 17.17
CA SER A 162 4.43 5.10 15.91
C SER A 162 3.06 5.50 15.36
N TYR A 163 2.01 4.73 15.62
CA TYR A 163 0.71 4.98 15.00
C TYR A 163 -0.29 5.66 15.92
N PHE A 164 -0.18 5.48 17.23
CA PHE A 164 -1.09 6.06 18.20
C PHE A 164 -0.37 7.04 19.11
N TYR A 165 -0.98 8.21 19.33
CA TYR A 165 -0.49 9.18 20.31
C TYR A 165 -0.56 8.62 21.74
N ASN A 166 -1.66 7.93 22.06
CA ASN A 166 -1.83 7.26 23.33
C ASN A 166 -1.75 5.73 23.14
N PRO A 167 -0.70 5.06 23.66
CA PRO A 167 -0.54 3.60 23.53
C PRO A 167 -1.71 2.77 24.09
N TYR A 168 -2.46 3.34 25.03
CA TYR A 168 -3.61 2.64 25.65
C TYR A 168 -4.86 2.61 24.77
N ASP A 169 -4.91 3.43 23.73
CA ASP A 169 -6.04 3.48 22.78
C ASP A 169 -5.91 2.42 21.67
N VAL A 170 -4.82 1.66 21.66
CA VAL A 170 -4.58 0.62 20.65
C VAL A 170 -5.53 -0.55 20.89
N ASN A 171 -6.48 -0.74 19.99
CA ASN A 171 -7.38 -1.89 20.05
C ASN A 171 -6.63 -3.17 19.60
N PRO A 172 -6.54 -4.21 20.47
CA PRO A 172 -5.87 -5.48 20.15
C PRO A 172 -6.38 -6.14 18.85
N HIS A 173 -7.63 -5.92 18.50
CA HIS A 173 -8.23 -6.45 17.27
C HIS A 173 -7.53 -5.97 16.01
N TYR A 174 -7.05 -4.72 15.96
CA TYR A 174 -6.26 -4.25 14.81
C TYR A 174 -4.89 -4.93 14.76
N ILE A 175 -4.26 -5.14 15.92
CA ILE A 175 -2.97 -5.87 15.98
C ILE A 175 -3.14 -7.28 15.42
N ASP A 176 -4.24 -7.97 15.76
CA ASP A 176 -4.52 -9.31 15.29
C ASP A 176 -4.77 -9.34 13.78
N LYS A 177 -5.51 -8.37 13.22
CA LYS A 177 -5.72 -8.24 11.78
C LYS A 177 -4.43 -7.98 11.00
N TYR A 178 -3.56 -7.12 11.50
CA TYR A 178 -2.26 -6.85 10.88
C TYR A 178 -1.34 -8.07 10.96
N HIS A 179 -1.33 -8.76 12.09
CA HIS A 179 -0.58 -10.00 12.24
C HIS A 179 -1.09 -11.09 11.30
N GLU A 180 -2.40 -11.26 11.19
CA GLU A 180 -3.02 -12.18 10.21
C GLU A 180 -2.62 -11.80 8.79
N SER A 181 -2.78 -10.54 8.40
CA SER A 181 -2.42 -10.03 7.07
C SER A 181 -0.96 -10.34 6.70
N ALA A 182 -0.04 -10.17 7.66
CA ALA A 182 1.37 -10.46 7.46
C ALA A 182 1.66 -11.96 7.22
N HIS A 183 0.83 -12.87 7.72
CA HIS A 183 1.07 -14.32 7.65
C HIS A 183 0.20 -15.05 6.62
N LEU A 184 -0.68 -14.34 5.92
CA LEU A 184 -1.47 -14.92 4.82
C LEU A 184 -0.62 -15.11 3.56
N GLY A 185 -0.94 -16.17 2.77
CA GLY A 185 -0.39 -16.42 1.44
C GLY A 185 0.98 -17.11 1.44
N ASP A 186 1.49 -17.39 0.22
CA ASP A 186 2.61 -18.31 0.03
C ASP A 186 3.98 -17.65 0.24
N SER A 187 4.13 -16.36 -0.11
CA SER A 187 5.43 -15.68 -0.03
C SER A 187 5.35 -14.25 0.52
N PRO A 188 4.84 -14.06 1.75
CA PRO A 188 4.66 -12.72 2.33
C PRO A 188 5.99 -11.98 2.55
N LYS A 189 7.11 -12.68 2.68
CA LYS A 189 8.44 -12.08 2.85
C LYS A 189 8.92 -11.29 1.62
N SER A 190 8.40 -11.59 0.43
CA SER A 190 8.86 -10.93 -0.81
C SER A 190 8.45 -9.46 -0.88
N VAL A 191 7.23 -9.12 -0.43
CA VAL A 191 6.82 -7.72 -0.32
C VAL A 191 7.60 -7.01 0.80
N TYR A 192 7.79 -7.67 1.95
CA TYR A 192 8.60 -7.14 3.04
C TYR A 192 10.02 -6.78 2.56
N ALA A 193 10.70 -7.71 1.88
CA ALA A 193 12.04 -7.50 1.32
C ALA A 193 12.06 -6.31 0.34
N SER A 194 11.04 -6.19 -0.49
CA SER A 194 10.96 -5.10 -1.47
C SER A 194 10.75 -3.73 -0.82
N VAL A 195 9.88 -3.65 0.19
CA VAL A 195 9.62 -2.42 0.96
C VAL A 195 10.88 -2.00 1.73
N GLN A 196 11.48 -2.92 2.49
CA GLN A 196 12.68 -2.63 3.30
C GLN A 196 13.89 -2.22 2.44
N CYS A 197 13.96 -2.69 1.20
CA CYS A 197 15.03 -2.36 0.26
C CYS A 197 14.71 -1.14 -0.64
N ASN A 198 13.64 -0.39 -0.35
CA ASN A 198 13.21 0.80 -1.08
C ASN A 198 12.83 0.59 -2.56
N TYR A 199 12.53 -0.64 -3.00
CA TYR A 199 12.08 -0.90 -4.37
C TYR A 199 10.70 -0.31 -4.67
N THR A 200 9.89 -0.06 -3.63
CA THR A 200 8.55 0.53 -3.73
C THR A 200 8.55 2.06 -3.65
N LYS A 201 9.67 2.67 -3.30
CA LYS A 201 9.77 4.13 -3.18
C LYS A 201 9.69 4.83 -4.53
N CYS A 202 9.03 5.98 -4.56
CA CYS A 202 8.82 6.81 -5.75
C CYS A 202 9.33 8.22 -5.49
N ASN A 203 10.28 8.68 -6.27
CA ASN A 203 10.62 10.10 -6.25
C ASN A 203 9.57 10.92 -7.02
N ILE A 204 8.64 11.49 -6.29
CA ILE A 204 7.56 12.32 -6.86
C ILE A 204 7.91 13.81 -6.94
N CYS A 205 9.10 14.22 -6.48
CA CYS A 205 9.52 15.62 -6.51
C CYS A 205 9.47 16.21 -7.93
N LEU A 206 9.80 15.42 -8.94
CA LEU A 206 9.76 15.88 -10.34
C LEU A 206 8.35 16.13 -10.85
N LEU A 207 7.32 15.51 -10.28
CA LEU A 207 5.93 15.75 -10.66
C LEU A 207 5.41 17.09 -10.14
N TYR A 208 5.96 17.60 -9.03
CA TYR A 208 5.60 18.91 -8.46
C TYR A 208 6.40 20.06 -9.07
N THR A 209 7.55 19.77 -9.70
CA THR A 209 8.42 20.79 -10.30
C THR A 209 8.21 20.94 -11.80
N SER A 210 7.44 20.07 -12.42
CA SER A 210 7.07 20.20 -13.84
C SER A 210 6.07 21.33 -13.99
N PRO A 211 6.29 22.32 -14.88
CA PRO A 211 5.27 23.34 -15.13
C PRO A 211 3.98 22.69 -15.55
N SER A 212 2.88 23.13 -14.94
CA SER A 212 1.56 22.66 -15.33
C SER A 212 1.33 22.97 -16.83
N PRO A 213 0.68 22.08 -17.59
CA PRO A 213 0.27 22.42 -18.98
C PRO A 213 -0.60 23.68 -19.08
N ARG A 214 -1.06 24.24 -17.94
CA ARG A 214 -1.78 25.52 -17.87
C ARG A 214 -0.85 26.72 -17.71
N ASP A 215 0.44 26.50 -17.49
CA ASP A 215 1.45 27.56 -17.31
C ASP A 215 2.26 27.76 -18.60
N LEU A 216 1.91 27.08 -19.67
CA LEU A 216 2.37 27.23 -21.05
C LEU A 216 1.22 27.76 -21.93
#